data_caf54d3d9083dff7b3a7ca1b6a3f523e
#
_entry.id   caf54d3d9083dff7b3a7ca1b6a3f523e
#
_cell.length_a   1.000
_cell.length_b   1.000
_cell.length_c   1.000
_cell.angle_alpha   90.00
_cell.angle_beta   90.00
_cell.angle_gamma   90.00
#
_symmetry.space_group_name_H-M   'P 1'
#
loop_
_entity.id
_entity.type
_entity.pdbx_description
1 polymer ?
#
loop_
_entity_poly.entity_id
_entity_poly.type
_entity_poly.pdbx_seq_one_letter_code
_entity_poly.pdbx_strand_id
1 'polypeptide(L)'
;EDLSKKGGGRVMVPAGHWHTGRITLKSNIDLHLDEGCILEFSADIDDYQPAVFTRHEGIEVMGAGAFIYANKAKNIALTGRGKIVGPPMEVEMRRLRNGNSVVEKDIDYRLPVEQRICDGHDGRTFYRPKSFAPINCKNVLVEGVTFERSVLWNINPIYCENVIIRGVTVNSVGVPSGDGIDISSCKNVLIEYSTLNCGDDCFTLKSGRAEDGVRVGRPTENVVIRYCLAEKGHGGITCGSETAAGIKNVYLHNCVFDGTRTGFRFKTRRNRGGGIWDIYYDNVRLIDVNEAFTWDLLGSKMYMGELAQRNPPLAITPLTPVVKDIRISNFVIESADRMMSMNTIPEVPTTGVVIENGTVRTNRIFKSMNDVGGLTLKNLTIQATDNTLNIDNSHGLTFDNVSFLVPTGSLKYNISGDNAEMPIIKR
;
A
#
# COMPACT_ATOMS: atom_id res chain seq x y z
N GLU A 1 -8.27 30.79 4.81
CA GLU A 1 -9.66 30.74 5.31
C GLU A 1 -10.56 31.78 4.63
N ASP A 2 -10.13 33.01 4.51
CA ASP A 2 -10.96 34.10 3.95
C ASP A 2 -11.37 33.85 2.49
N LEU A 3 -10.45 33.29 1.68
CA LEU A 3 -10.75 32.93 0.31
C LEU A 3 -11.84 31.85 0.23
N SER A 4 -11.78 30.84 1.09
CA SER A 4 -12.80 29.77 1.15
C SER A 4 -14.19 30.32 1.54
N LYS A 5 -14.25 31.29 2.48
CA LYS A 5 -15.49 31.96 2.89
C LYS A 5 -16.10 32.80 1.77
N LYS A 6 -15.26 33.29 0.85
CA LYS A 6 -15.67 34.04 -0.35
C LYS A 6 -16.01 33.21 -1.57
N GLY A 7 -16.14 31.87 -1.39
CA GLY A 7 -16.49 30.95 -2.47
C GLY A 7 -15.35 30.06 -2.94
N GLY A 8 -14.11 30.35 -2.53
CA GLY A 8 -12.93 29.57 -2.90
C GLY A 8 -12.05 30.25 -3.94
N GLY A 9 -11.04 29.53 -4.39
CA GLY A 9 -10.09 29.99 -5.40
C GLY A 9 -8.73 29.35 -5.26
N ARG A 10 -7.80 29.86 -6.05
CA ARG A 10 -6.40 29.39 -6.07
C ARG A 10 -5.54 30.26 -5.15
N VAL A 11 -4.77 29.62 -4.29
CA VAL A 11 -3.70 30.21 -3.50
C VAL A 11 -2.38 29.88 -4.18
N MET A 12 -1.73 30.88 -4.77
CA MET A 12 -0.45 30.72 -5.47
C MET A 12 0.71 30.80 -4.49
N VAL A 13 1.62 29.86 -4.53
CA VAL A 13 2.94 29.93 -3.88
C VAL A 13 3.97 30.12 -4.99
N PRO A 14 4.55 31.29 -5.14
CA PRO A 14 5.45 31.60 -6.25
C PRO A 14 6.77 30.85 -6.12
N ALA A 15 7.58 30.86 -7.17
CA ALA A 15 8.95 30.36 -7.16
C ALA A 15 9.74 30.94 -5.98
N GLY A 16 10.55 30.11 -5.34
CA GLY A 16 11.33 30.48 -4.15
C GLY A 16 11.36 29.35 -3.12
N HIS A 17 12.08 29.59 -2.03
CA HIS A 17 12.19 28.64 -0.91
C HIS A 17 11.38 29.19 0.28
N TRP A 18 10.34 28.46 0.62
CA TRP A 18 9.37 28.83 1.64
C TRP A 18 9.39 27.82 2.79
N HIS A 19 9.43 28.32 4.03
CA HIS A 19 9.37 27.49 5.22
C HIS A 19 8.04 27.68 5.93
N THR A 20 7.44 26.57 6.38
CA THR A 20 6.12 26.58 7.02
C THR A 20 5.92 25.41 7.97
N GLY A 21 4.99 25.56 8.91
CA GLY A 21 4.37 24.47 9.66
C GLY A 21 3.19 23.86 8.90
N ARG A 22 2.25 23.25 9.63
CA ARG A 22 1.08 22.61 9.04
C ARG A 22 0.17 23.59 8.29
N ILE A 23 -0.09 23.32 7.02
CA ILE A 23 -1.08 24.02 6.22
C ILE A 23 -2.40 23.26 6.28
N THR A 24 -3.51 23.95 6.61
CA THR A 24 -4.86 23.35 6.61
C THR A 24 -5.69 23.89 5.47
N LEU A 25 -6.00 23.03 4.48
CA LEU A 25 -6.87 23.38 3.35
C LEU A 25 -8.34 23.40 3.78
N LYS A 26 -9.06 24.40 3.30
CA LYS A 26 -10.51 24.54 3.44
C LYS A 26 -11.20 24.23 2.12
N SER A 27 -12.53 24.06 2.15
CA SER A 27 -13.31 23.78 0.94
C SER A 27 -13.11 24.81 -0.17
N ASN A 28 -13.13 24.34 -1.41
CA ASN A 28 -12.99 25.13 -2.62
C ASN A 28 -11.64 25.85 -2.77
N ILE A 29 -10.58 25.30 -2.19
CA ILE A 29 -9.22 25.85 -2.28
C ILE A 29 -8.35 24.94 -3.14
N ASP A 30 -7.67 25.55 -4.11
CA ASP A 30 -6.53 25.01 -4.84
C ASP A 30 -5.26 25.66 -4.29
N LEU A 31 -4.40 24.88 -3.63
CA LEU A 31 -3.05 25.29 -3.27
C LEU A 31 -2.14 24.99 -4.46
N HIS A 32 -1.72 26.03 -5.16
CA HIS A 32 -0.91 25.93 -6.37
C HIS A 32 0.54 26.31 -6.10
N LEU A 33 1.45 25.38 -6.37
CA LEU A 33 2.89 25.61 -6.24
C LEU A 33 3.48 25.88 -7.63
N ASP A 34 3.92 27.10 -7.88
CA ASP A 34 4.56 27.46 -9.15
C ASP A 34 5.82 26.64 -9.40
N GLU A 35 6.23 26.55 -10.64
CA GLU A 35 7.51 25.96 -11.01
C GLU A 35 8.66 26.73 -10.33
N GLY A 36 9.60 25.99 -9.69
CA GLY A 36 10.66 26.58 -8.86
C GLY A 36 10.25 26.91 -7.42
N CYS A 37 9.00 26.65 -7.02
CA CYS A 37 8.59 26.70 -5.61
C CYS A 37 9.13 25.49 -4.86
N ILE A 38 9.80 25.72 -3.73
CA ILE A 38 10.19 24.73 -2.73
C ILE A 38 9.46 25.08 -1.45
N LEU A 39 8.48 24.29 -1.08
CA LEU A 39 7.73 24.43 0.17
C LEU A 39 8.26 23.43 1.19
N GLU A 40 9.14 23.88 2.08
CA GLU A 40 9.79 23.04 3.09
C GLU A 40 9.05 23.12 4.42
N PHE A 41 8.80 21.96 5.02
CA PHE A 41 8.04 21.84 6.25
C PHE A 41 8.94 21.74 7.47
N SER A 42 8.50 22.39 8.55
CA SER A 42 9.21 22.50 9.83
C SER A 42 9.48 21.14 10.46
N ALA A 43 10.62 21.06 11.17
CA ALA A 43 10.98 19.96 12.04
C ALA A 43 10.44 20.10 13.47
N ASP A 44 9.90 21.26 13.83
CA ASP A 44 9.34 21.54 15.15
C ASP A 44 7.95 20.89 15.29
N ILE A 45 7.77 20.07 16.31
CA ILE A 45 6.49 19.39 16.55
C ILE A 45 5.39 20.38 16.98
N ASP A 46 5.77 21.52 17.52
CA ASP A 46 4.82 22.58 17.94
C ASP A 46 4.13 23.23 16.75
N ASP A 47 4.78 23.26 15.58
CA ASP A 47 4.18 23.75 14.33
C ASP A 47 3.06 22.86 13.78
N TYR A 48 2.84 21.70 14.43
CA TYR A 48 1.76 20.75 14.13
C TYR A 48 0.67 20.72 15.21
N GLN A 49 0.68 21.67 16.12
CA GLN A 49 -0.36 21.85 17.10
C GLN A 49 -1.51 22.75 16.61
N PRO A 50 -2.72 22.62 17.17
CA PRO A 50 -3.17 21.54 18.06
C PRO A 50 -3.23 20.19 17.36
N ALA A 51 -3.26 19.09 18.12
CA ALA A 51 -3.50 17.76 17.58
C ALA A 51 -4.81 17.73 16.78
N VAL A 52 -4.77 17.06 15.61
CA VAL A 52 -5.94 16.94 14.72
C VAL A 52 -6.35 15.49 14.54
N PHE A 53 -7.62 15.29 14.20
CA PHE A 53 -8.10 13.96 13.84
C PHE A 53 -7.31 13.40 12.66
N THR A 54 -6.77 12.20 12.80
CA THR A 54 -6.04 11.49 11.77
C THR A 54 -6.18 9.98 11.93
N ARG A 55 -5.56 9.23 11.05
CA ARG A 55 -5.46 7.77 11.14
C ARG A 55 -4.01 7.38 11.02
N HIS A 56 -3.45 6.74 12.03
CA HIS A 56 -2.07 6.26 12.00
C HIS A 56 -2.05 4.75 11.83
N GLU A 57 -1.39 4.25 10.78
CA GLU A 57 -1.31 2.83 10.44
C GLU A 57 -2.64 2.07 10.61
N GLY A 58 -3.74 2.68 10.19
CA GLY A 58 -5.06 2.06 10.20
C GLY A 58 -5.91 2.28 11.45
N ILE A 59 -5.41 3.00 12.48
CA ILE A 59 -6.12 3.32 13.74
C ILE A 59 -6.39 4.82 13.83
N GLU A 60 -7.60 5.21 14.21
CA GLU A 60 -8.00 6.60 14.39
C GLU A 60 -7.41 7.20 15.68
N VAL A 61 -6.81 8.39 15.56
CA VAL A 61 -6.15 9.10 16.66
C VAL A 61 -6.24 10.62 16.49
N MET A 62 -5.87 11.36 17.53
CA MET A 62 -5.56 12.79 17.48
C MET A 62 -4.05 12.97 17.49
N GLY A 63 -3.48 13.63 16.48
CA GLY A 63 -2.01 13.76 16.36
C GLY A 63 -1.58 14.87 15.40
N ALA A 64 -0.33 14.84 14.94
CA ALA A 64 0.25 15.84 14.04
C ALA A 64 -0.44 15.93 12.65
N GLY A 65 -1.15 14.90 12.23
CA GLY A 65 -1.87 14.87 10.96
C GLY A 65 -0.97 14.79 9.75
N ALA A 66 -0.78 15.91 9.07
CA ALA A 66 0.04 16.00 7.86
C ALA A 66 0.65 17.40 7.70
N PHE A 67 1.66 17.53 6.85
CA PHE A 67 2.19 18.82 6.43
C PHE A 67 1.10 19.67 5.76
N ILE A 68 0.41 19.08 4.78
CA ILE A 68 -0.77 19.66 4.16
C ILE A 68 -1.97 18.78 4.54
N TYR A 69 -2.85 19.35 5.32
CA TYR A 69 -3.97 18.68 5.96
C TYR A 69 -5.31 19.24 5.49
N ALA A 70 -6.32 18.42 5.42
CA ALA A 70 -7.70 18.85 5.26
C ALA A 70 -8.63 17.87 5.99
N ASN A 71 -9.73 18.35 6.57
CA ASN A 71 -10.75 17.50 7.16
C ASN A 71 -12.15 18.02 6.81
N LYS A 72 -13.01 17.10 6.31
CA LYS A 72 -14.41 17.39 5.92
C LYS A 72 -14.52 18.51 4.87
N ALA A 73 -13.48 18.72 4.05
CA ALA A 73 -13.47 19.71 2.99
C ALA A 73 -13.99 19.12 1.66
N LYS A 74 -14.49 20.00 0.78
CA LYS A 74 -14.95 19.64 -0.56
C LYS A 74 -14.23 20.47 -1.61
N ASN A 75 -14.02 19.89 -2.81
CA ASN A 75 -13.39 20.57 -3.94
C ASN A 75 -12.04 21.18 -3.56
N ILE A 76 -11.11 20.35 -3.09
CA ILE A 76 -9.76 20.78 -2.73
C ILE A 76 -8.77 20.28 -3.77
N ALA A 77 -7.75 21.09 -4.02
CA ALA A 77 -6.68 20.71 -4.93
C ALA A 77 -5.31 21.12 -4.37
N LEU A 78 -4.32 20.35 -4.77
CA LEU A 78 -2.90 20.62 -4.59
C LEU A 78 -2.27 20.45 -5.98
N THR A 79 -1.88 21.57 -6.61
CA THR A 79 -1.51 21.56 -8.02
C THR A 79 -0.20 22.32 -8.27
N GLY A 80 0.29 22.26 -9.51
CA GLY A 80 1.47 22.98 -9.96
C GLY A 80 2.68 22.08 -10.20
N ARG A 81 3.87 22.68 -10.30
CA ARG A 81 5.13 21.99 -10.56
C ARG A 81 6.19 22.20 -9.47
N GLY A 82 5.80 22.78 -8.35
CA GLY A 82 6.66 22.97 -7.20
C GLY A 82 6.87 21.70 -6.39
N LYS A 83 7.69 21.83 -5.35
CA LYS A 83 8.09 20.73 -4.48
C LYS A 83 7.54 20.91 -3.07
N ILE A 84 7.08 19.82 -2.49
CA ILE A 84 6.74 19.66 -1.08
C ILE A 84 7.87 18.86 -0.46
N VAL A 85 8.57 19.48 0.48
CA VAL A 85 9.82 18.95 1.01
C VAL A 85 9.70 18.83 2.52
N GLY A 86 9.93 17.62 3.04
CA GLY A 86 10.02 17.39 4.49
C GLY A 86 11.33 17.91 5.08
N PRO A 87 11.42 17.98 6.41
CA PRO A 87 12.62 18.46 7.10
C PRO A 87 13.85 17.57 6.81
N PRO A 88 15.07 18.06 7.10
CA PRO A 88 16.32 17.29 6.94
C PRO A 88 16.27 15.91 7.58
N MET A 89 17.14 14.99 7.13
CA MET A 89 17.13 13.59 7.59
C MET A 89 17.58 13.41 9.04
N GLU A 90 18.37 14.34 9.56
CA GLU A 90 19.04 14.26 10.86
C GLU A 90 18.21 14.82 12.02
N VAL A 91 17.06 15.45 11.73
CA VAL A 91 16.25 16.12 12.77
C VAL A 91 15.60 15.14 13.74
N GLU A 92 15.35 15.62 14.96
CA GLU A 92 14.78 14.83 16.04
C GLU A 92 13.37 14.30 15.70
N MET A 93 12.52 15.08 15.06
CA MET A 93 11.19 14.64 14.63
C MET A 93 11.20 13.28 13.93
N ARG A 94 12.24 12.97 13.15
CA ARG A 94 12.37 11.68 12.48
C ARG A 94 12.71 10.54 13.43
N ARG A 95 13.36 10.86 14.55
CA ARG A 95 13.76 9.92 15.61
C ARG A 95 12.68 9.71 16.65
N LEU A 96 11.77 10.69 16.81
CA LEU A 96 10.58 10.60 17.66
C LEU A 96 9.58 9.52 17.16
N ARG A 97 10.12 8.54 16.47
CA ARG A 97 9.35 7.35 16.14
C ARG A 97 9.09 6.59 17.44
N ASN A 98 7.86 6.41 17.74
CA ASN A 98 7.28 5.70 18.85
C ASN A 98 8.01 4.42 19.23
N GLY A 99 8.07 4.16 20.49
CA GLY A 99 8.77 3.03 21.08
C GLY A 99 8.33 1.66 20.58
N ASN A 100 7.11 1.49 20.13
CA ASN A 100 6.60 0.21 19.65
C ASN A 100 6.32 0.22 18.14
N SER A 101 6.83 -0.79 17.44
CA SER A 101 6.49 -1.06 16.05
C SER A 101 5.06 -1.62 15.87
N VAL A 102 4.30 -1.75 16.95
CA VAL A 102 2.94 -2.28 16.98
C VAL A 102 2.04 -1.24 17.60
N VAL A 103 1.30 -0.52 16.76
CA VAL A 103 0.44 0.62 17.15
C VAL A 103 -0.59 0.24 18.21
N GLU A 104 -1.10 -1.00 18.19
CA GLU A 104 -2.06 -1.51 19.18
C GLU A 104 -1.48 -1.62 20.60
N LYS A 105 -0.16 -1.52 20.76
CA LYS A 105 0.47 -1.46 22.09
C LYS A 105 0.58 -0.04 22.64
N ASP A 106 0.50 0.96 21.76
CA ASP A 106 0.64 2.36 22.13
C ASP A 106 -0.73 3.05 22.31
N ILE A 107 -1.76 2.54 21.64
CA ILE A 107 -3.09 3.15 21.63
C ILE A 107 -4.12 2.18 22.20
N ASP A 108 -4.80 2.58 23.26
CA ASP A 108 -6.02 1.91 23.68
C ASP A 108 -7.20 2.36 22.78
N TYR A 109 -7.46 1.59 21.72
CA TYR A 109 -8.53 1.89 20.76
C TYR A 109 -9.95 1.61 21.30
N ARG A 110 -10.10 1.22 22.60
CA ARG A 110 -11.39 1.20 23.29
C ARG A 110 -11.78 2.59 23.78
N LEU A 111 -10.81 3.51 23.94
CA LEU A 111 -11.08 4.90 24.27
C LEU A 111 -11.78 5.63 23.11
N PRO A 112 -12.60 6.66 23.37
CA PRO A 112 -13.04 7.61 22.36
C PRO A 112 -11.85 8.20 21.61
N VAL A 113 -12.01 8.45 20.30
CA VAL A 113 -10.89 8.90 19.43
C VAL A 113 -10.27 10.20 19.94
N GLU A 114 -11.08 11.10 20.46
CA GLU A 114 -10.66 12.40 21.01
C GLU A 114 -9.72 12.27 22.21
N GLN A 115 -9.72 11.13 22.87
CA GLN A 115 -8.83 10.80 24.00
C GLN A 115 -7.55 10.07 23.58
N ARG A 116 -7.45 9.62 22.31
CA ARG A 116 -6.28 8.93 21.77
C ARG A 116 -5.27 9.94 21.26
N ILE A 117 -4.70 10.75 22.13
CA ILE A 117 -3.82 11.87 21.78
C ILE A 117 -2.37 11.37 21.62
N CYS A 118 -1.80 11.59 20.44
CA CYS A 118 -0.47 11.16 20.05
C CYS A 118 0.30 12.33 19.40
N ASP A 119 0.54 13.37 20.18
CA ASP A 119 1.10 14.65 19.74
C ASP A 119 2.53 14.94 20.24
N GLY A 120 3.08 14.03 21.05
CA GLY A 120 4.47 14.15 21.56
C GLY A 120 4.62 15.00 22.83
N HIS A 121 3.54 15.61 23.32
CA HIS A 121 3.56 16.42 24.55
C HIS A 121 3.20 15.60 25.79
N ASP A 122 3.59 16.06 26.96
CA ASP A 122 3.28 15.46 28.27
C ASP A 122 3.64 13.95 28.34
N GLY A 123 4.74 13.55 27.69
CA GLY A 123 5.19 12.15 27.63
C GLY A 123 4.37 11.25 26.72
N ARG A 124 3.44 11.81 25.94
CA ARG A 124 2.66 11.06 24.96
C ARG A 124 3.49 10.67 23.74
N THR A 125 3.09 9.59 23.11
CA THR A 125 3.65 9.15 21.83
C THR A 125 3.50 10.23 20.75
N PHE A 126 4.52 10.40 19.92
CA PHE A 126 4.44 11.24 18.74
C PHE A 126 4.32 10.38 17.48
N TYR A 127 3.26 10.58 16.71
CA TYR A 127 3.14 9.99 15.38
C TYR A 127 3.46 11.01 14.31
N ARG A 128 4.53 10.73 13.55
CA ARG A 128 5.02 11.59 12.48
C ARG A 128 3.92 11.95 11.48
N PRO A 129 3.85 13.22 11.02
CA PRO A 129 2.88 13.65 10.01
C PRO A 129 3.15 13.00 8.64
N LYS A 130 2.10 12.85 7.84
CA LYS A 130 2.20 12.55 6.42
C LYS A 130 2.54 13.82 5.63
N SER A 131 2.94 13.71 4.36
CA SER A 131 3.16 14.93 3.58
C SER A 131 1.83 15.57 3.14
N PHE A 132 0.89 14.80 2.62
CA PHE A 132 -0.46 15.26 2.25
C PHE A 132 -1.52 14.28 2.73
N ALA A 133 -2.41 14.70 3.61
CA ALA A 133 -3.51 13.85 4.10
C ALA A 133 -4.84 14.60 4.21
N PRO A 134 -5.65 14.57 3.17
CA PRO A 134 -7.06 14.94 3.23
C PRO A 134 -7.86 13.83 3.91
N ILE A 135 -8.73 14.18 4.86
CA ILE A 135 -9.54 13.24 5.62
C ILE A 135 -11.02 13.60 5.49
N ASN A 136 -11.89 12.60 5.24
CA ASN A 136 -13.32 12.82 5.04
C ASN A 136 -13.63 13.89 3.95
N CYS A 137 -12.79 14.01 2.95
CA CYS A 137 -12.91 15.02 1.91
C CYS A 137 -13.61 14.44 0.66
N LYS A 138 -14.22 15.33 -0.13
CA LYS A 138 -14.86 14.97 -1.40
C LYS A 138 -14.34 15.85 -2.54
N ASN A 139 -14.09 15.22 -3.69
CA ASN A 139 -13.48 15.85 -4.87
C ASN A 139 -12.09 16.43 -4.53
N VAL A 140 -11.11 15.54 -4.47
CA VAL A 140 -9.71 15.83 -4.16
C VAL A 140 -8.88 15.68 -5.42
N LEU A 141 -8.10 16.68 -5.78
CA LEU A 141 -7.14 16.65 -6.88
C LEU A 141 -5.71 16.87 -6.36
N VAL A 142 -4.79 16.02 -6.78
CA VAL A 142 -3.34 16.23 -6.63
C VAL A 142 -2.72 16.13 -8.01
N GLU A 143 -2.07 17.20 -8.49
CA GLU A 143 -1.61 17.23 -9.87
C GLU A 143 -0.26 17.94 -10.03
N GLY A 144 0.71 17.24 -10.63
CA GLY A 144 1.97 17.79 -11.13
C GLY A 144 3.06 18.05 -10.10
N VAL A 145 2.74 18.04 -8.81
CA VAL A 145 3.68 18.37 -7.72
C VAL A 145 4.65 17.24 -7.41
N THR A 146 5.80 17.58 -6.86
CA THR A 146 6.83 16.64 -6.42
C THR A 146 6.90 16.58 -4.90
N PHE A 147 6.98 15.38 -4.33
CA PHE A 147 7.17 15.14 -2.91
C PHE A 147 8.57 14.58 -2.63
N GLU A 148 9.29 15.20 -1.72
CA GLU A 148 10.66 14.82 -1.36
C GLU A 148 10.83 14.78 0.16
N ARG A 149 11.69 13.91 0.66
CA ARG A 149 12.09 13.84 2.07
C ARG A 149 10.94 13.77 3.07
N SER A 150 9.86 13.06 2.76
CA SER A 150 8.79 12.87 3.73
C SER A 150 9.31 12.33 5.07
N VAL A 151 8.54 12.49 6.14
CA VAL A 151 8.89 11.87 7.44
C VAL A 151 8.10 10.59 7.70
N LEU A 152 7.08 10.34 6.91
CA LEU A 152 6.22 9.16 6.91
C LEU A 152 5.69 9.01 5.46
N TRP A 153 4.51 8.48 5.26
CA TRP A 153 3.82 8.35 3.98
C TRP A 153 3.65 9.69 3.26
N ASN A 154 3.79 9.71 1.96
CA ASN A 154 3.71 10.97 1.19
C ASN A 154 2.26 11.41 0.95
N ILE A 155 1.50 10.69 0.14
CA ILE A 155 0.14 11.08 -0.23
C ILE A 155 -0.84 10.08 0.36
N ASN A 156 -1.60 10.49 1.39
CA ASN A 156 -2.48 9.59 2.11
C ASN A 156 -3.90 10.16 2.28
N PRO A 157 -4.74 10.13 1.24
CA PRO A 157 -6.16 10.41 1.40
C PRO A 157 -6.82 9.35 2.28
N ILE A 158 -7.64 9.80 3.23
CA ILE A 158 -8.31 8.94 4.22
C ILE A 158 -9.81 9.25 4.18
N TYR A 159 -10.64 8.22 4.02
CA TYR A 159 -12.09 8.38 3.96
C TYR A 159 -12.59 9.35 2.89
N CYS A 160 -11.84 9.55 1.81
CA CYS A 160 -12.16 10.47 0.75
C CYS A 160 -13.00 9.80 -0.35
N GLU A 161 -13.77 10.64 -1.06
CA GLU A 161 -14.56 10.23 -2.22
C GLU A 161 -14.20 11.10 -3.42
N ASN A 162 -14.07 10.49 -4.61
CA ASN A 162 -13.67 11.11 -5.85
C ASN A 162 -12.28 11.77 -5.73
N VAL A 163 -11.26 10.95 -5.74
CA VAL A 163 -9.85 11.36 -5.61
C VAL A 163 -9.14 11.16 -6.94
N ILE A 164 -8.47 12.19 -7.43
CA ILE A 164 -7.61 12.11 -8.62
C ILE A 164 -6.20 12.50 -8.20
N ILE A 165 -5.23 11.63 -8.49
CA ILE A 165 -3.79 11.87 -8.31
C ILE A 165 -3.15 11.62 -9.66
N ARG A 166 -2.59 12.66 -10.27
CA ARG A 166 -1.99 12.54 -11.61
C ARG A 166 -0.71 13.33 -11.77
N GLY A 167 0.22 12.79 -12.55
CA GLY A 167 1.46 13.47 -12.91
C GLY A 167 2.33 13.86 -11.71
N VAL A 168 2.17 13.17 -10.56
CA VAL A 168 2.96 13.45 -9.37
C VAL A 168 4.28 12.66 -9.39
N THR A 169 5.29 13.24 -8.77
CA THR A 169 6.56 12.54 -8.51
C THR A 169 6.75 12.40 -7.01
N VAL A 170 7.10 11.20 -6.55
CA VAL A 170 7.51 10.96 -5.16
C VAL A 170 8.94 10.48 -5.14
N ASN A 171 9.77 11.11 -4.33
CA ASN A 171 11.14 10.69 -4.08
C ASN A 171 11.42 10.64 -2.57
N SER A 172 11.25 9.45 -1.98
CA SER A 172 11.41 9.19 -0.56
C SER A 172 12.36 8.02 -0.25
N VAL A 173 13.24 7.67 -1.19
CA VAL A 173 14.25 6.63 -0.99
C VAL A 173 15.09 6.93 0.25
N GLY A 174 15.28 5.91 1.10
CA GLY A 174 16.00 6.04 2.37
C GLY A 174 15.15 6.57 3.54
N VAL A 175 13.89 6.95 3.29
CA VAL A 175 12.96 7.33 4.37
C VAL A 175 12.24 6.09 4.90
N PRO A 176 12.42 5.71 6.16
CA PRO A 176 11.68 4.61 6.76
C PRO A 176 10.17 4.88 6.75
N SER A 177 9.36 3.92 6.27
CA SER A 177 7.92 4.10 6.02
C SER A 177 7.63 5.30 5.10
N GLY A 178 8.51 5.53 4.12
CA GLY A 178 8.35 6.56 3.09
C GLY A 178 7.53 6.05 1.92
N ASP A 179 6.32 5.55 2.18
CA ASP A 179 5.40 5.06 1.16
C ASP A 179 5.01 6.19 0.20
N GLY A 180 4.71 5.86 -1.04
CA GLY A 180 4.37 6.82 -2.08
C GLY A 180 2.94 7.34 -1.98
N ILE A 181 1.99 6.56 -2.47
CA ILE A 181 0.57 6.89 -2.46
C ILE A 181 -0.19 5.82 -1.69
N ASP A 182 -0.76 6.20 -0.54
CA ASP A 182 -1.52 5.34 0.36
C ASP A 182 -3.01 5.69 0.34
N ILE A 183 -3.79 4.94 -0.38
CA ILE A 183 -5.24 5.11 -0.41
C ILE A 183 -5.85 4.38 0.79
N SER A 184 -6.44 5.13 1.72
CA SER A 184 -6.97 4.58 2.98
C SER A 184 -8.48 4.76 3.10
N SER A 185 -9.25 3.68 2.93
CA SER A 185 -10.73 3.68 3.05
C SER A 185 -11.39 4.74 2.16
N CYS A 186 -10.89 4.89 0.93
CA CYS A 186 -11.41 5.84 -0.06
C CYS A 186 -12.24 5.13 -1.13
N LYS A 187 -13.06 5.91 -1.81
CA LYS A 187 -13.93 5.43 -2.89
C LYS A 187 -13.80 6.29 -4.14
N ASN A 188 -13.85 5.66 -5.32
CA ASN A 188 -13.71 6.31 -6.62
C ASN A 188 -12.38 7.06 -6.73
N VAL A 189 -11.29 6.32 -6.88
CA VAL A 189 -9.92 6.86 -6.93
C VAL A 189 -9.31 6.58 -8.28
N LEU A 190 -8.71 7.62 -8.88
CA LEU A 190 -7.88 7.51 -10.08
C LEU A 190 -6.46 7.96 -9.77
N ILE A 191 -5.48 7.10 -10.06
CA ILE A 191 -4.05 7.41 -10.01
C ILE A 191 -3.49 7.20 -11.41
N GLU A 192 -2.86 8.21 -11.98
CA GLU A 192 -2.34 8.10 -13.35
C GLU A 192 -1.09 8.97 -13.61
N TYR A 193 -0.27 8.54 -14.58
CA TYR A 193 0.90 9.28 -15.06
C TYR A 193 1.87 9.71 -13.96
N SER A 194 2.00 8.90 -12.90
CA SER A 194 2.81 9.24 -11.73
C SER A 194 4.05 8.35 -11.63
N THR A 195 5.15 8.95 -11.13
CA THR A 195 6.43 8.25 -10.93
C THR A 195 6.78 8.21 -9.46
N LEU A 196 6.99 7.01 -8.93
CA LEU A 196 7.23 6.77 -7.51
C LEU A 196 8.57 6.07 -7.28
N ASN A 197 9.38 6.67 -6.41
CA ASN A 197 10.69 6.20 -5.99
C ASN A 197 10.75 6.29 -4.46
N CYS A 198 10.44 5.17 -3.78
CA CYS A 198 10.01 5.18 -2.39
C CYS A 198 10.96 4.44 -1.45
N GLY A 199 10.93 4.84 -0.18
CA GLY A 199 11.65 4.16 0.90
C GLY A 199 10.89 2.96 1.46
N ASP A 200 9.60 2.83 1.16
CA ASP A 200 8.74 1.68 1.47
C ASP A 200 7.85 1.35 0.25
N ASP A 201 6.58 0.97 0.41
CA ASP A 201 5.70 0.59 -0.69
C ASP A 201 5.36 1.81 -1.60
N CYS A 202 5.25 1.62 -2.92
CA CYS A 202 4.96 2.71 -3.87
C CYS A 202 3.47 3.04 -3.92
N PHE A 203 2.66 2.18 -4.52
CA PHE A 203 1.20 2.30 -4.51
C PHE A 203 0.64 1.39 -3.44
N THR A 204 -0.13 1.95 -2.50
CA THR A 204 -0.61 1.19 -1.35
C THR A 204 -2.11 1.40 -1.14
N LEU A 205 -2.83 0.32 -0.94
CA LEU A 205 -4.25 0.34 -0.64
C LEU A 205 -4.49 -0.20 0.76
N LYS A 206 -5.23 0.52 1.59
CA LYS A 206 -5.46 0.21 3.01
C LYS A 206 -6.91 0.47 3.40
N SER A 207 -7.45 -0.26 4.38
CA SER A 207 -8.84 -0.10 4.81
C SER A 207 -9.06 -0.25 6.33
N GLY A 208 -8.03 0.08 7.11
CA GLY A 208 -8.13 0.02 8.57
C GLY A 208 -7.55 -1.24 9.18
N ARG A 209 -7.38 -1.22 10.48
CA ARG A 209 -6.62 -2.21 11.23
C ARG A 209 -7.40 -2.70 12.43
N ALA A 210 -7.46 -4.02 12.59
CA ALA A 210 -8.04 -4.71 13.73
C ALA A 210 -9.46 -4.23 14.07
N GLU A 211 -9.86 -4.28 15.33
CA GLU A 211 -11.20 -3.90 15.79
C GLU A 211 -11.55 -2.46 15.45
N ASP A 212 -10.57 -1.53 15.51
CA ASP A 212 -10.82 -0.13 15.14
C ASP A 212 -11.21 0.02 13.67
N GLY A 213 -10.50 -0.69 12.79
CA GLY A 213 -10.83 -0.71 11.36
C GLY A 213 -12.18 -1.38 11.06
N VAL A 214 -12.53 -2.46 11.78
CA VAL A 214 -13.84 -3.13 11.68
C VAL A 214 -14.95 -2.20 12.18
N ARG A 215 -14.74 -1.51 13.31
CA ARG A 215 -15.67 -0.50 13.85
C ARG A 215 -15.98 0.60 12.83
N VAL A 216 -14.95 1.11 12.15
CA VAL A 216 -15.11 2.13 11.10
C VAL A 216 -15.83 1.59 9.89
N GLY A 217 -15.55 0.37 9.45
CA GLY A 217 -16.25 -0.36 8.41
C GLY A 217 -16.23 0.28 7.01
N ARG A 218 -15.24 1.14 6.70
CA ARG A 218 -15.14 1.83 5.39
C ARG A 218 -14.08 1.16 4.52
N PRO A 219 -14.47 0.50 3.43
CA PRO A 219 -13.54 -0.14 2.51
C PRO A 219 -12.74 0.86 1.67
N THR A 220 -11.68 0.37 1.04
CA THR A 220 -11.08 1.01 -0.14
C THR A 220 -11.66 0.32 -1.36
N GLU A 221 -12.35 1.07 -2.22
CA GLU A 221 -13.09 0.52 -3.35
C GLU A 221 -13.13 1.43 -4.58
N ASN A 222 -13.30 0.83 -5.76
CA ASN A 222 -13.35 1.53 -7.04
C ASN A 222 -12.06 2.33 -7.29
N VAL A 223 -10.93 1.65 -7.36
CA VAL A 223 -9.61 2.26 -7.57
C VAL A 223 -9.08 1.88 -8.94
N VAL A 224 -8.67 2.88 -9.71
CA VAL A 224 -7.95 2.70 -10.98
C VAL A 224 -6.55 3.29 -10.85
N ILE A 225 -5.53 2.49 -11.21
CA ILE A 225 -4.12 2.92 -11.28
C ILE A 225 -3.63 2.62 -12.69
N ARG A 226 -3.13 3.63 -13.41
CA ARG A 226 -2.71 3.44 -14.80
C ARG A 226 -1.60 4.36 -15.27
N TYR A 227 -0.83 3.89 -16.25
CA TYR A 227 0.26 4.66 -16.88
C TYR A 227 1.26 5.21 -15.86
N CYS A 228 1.58 4.40 -14.86
CA CYS A 228 2.46 4.77 -13.75
C CYS A 228 3.76 3.98 -13.79
N LEU A 229 4.79 4.58 -13.19
CA LEU A 229 6.11 3.99 -12.99
C LEU A 229 6.41 3.91 -11.50
N ALA A 230 6.82 2.73 -11.01
CA ALA A 230 7.45 2.55 -9.70
C ALA A 230 8.90 2.10 -9.92
N GLU A 231 9.87 2.91 -9.49
CA GLU A 231 11.30 2.62 -9.71
C GLU A 231 11.91 1.86 -8.53
N LYS A 232 11.75 2.36 -7.31
CA LYS A 232 12.23 1.70 -6.09
C LYS A 232 11.14 1.68 -5.05
N GLY A 233 11.17 0.66 -4.20
CA GLY A 233 10.23 0.50 -3.09
C GLY A 233 10.16 -0.94 -2.61
N HIS A 234 9.48 -1.16 -1.50
CA HIS A 234 9.24 -2.51 -1.02
C HIS A 234 8.19 -3.25 -1.85
N GLY A 235 7.17 -2.55 -2.35
CA GLY A 235 6.18 -3.08 -3.27
C GLY A 235 5.86 -2.09 -4.38
N GLY A 236 5.74 -2.54 -5.64
CA GLY A 236 5.22 -1.74 -6.73
C GLY A 236 3.77 -1.36 -6.44
N ILE A 237 2.91 -2.36 -6.25
CA ILE A 237 1.59 -2.18 -5.64
C ILE A 237 1.42 -3.14 -4.46
N THR A 238 0.94 -2.61 -3.33
CA THR A 238 0.66 -3.34 -2.10
C THR A 238 -0.79 -3.16 -1.67
N CYS A 239 -1.54 -4.25 -1.54
CA CYS A 239 -2.81 -4.25 -0.83
C CYS A 239 -2.54 -4.63 0.62
N GLY A 240 -2.78 -3.70 1.55
CA GLY A 240 -2.59 -3.92 2.99
C GLY A 240 -1.29 -3.33 3.60
N SER A 241 -0.93 -3.76 4.83
CA SER A 241 -1.51 -4.83 5.67
C SER A 241 -2.82 -4.46 6.40
N GLU A 242 -3.23 -3.23 6.33
CA GLU A 242 -4.47 -2.75 6.95
C GLU A 242 -5.66 -3.06 6.05
N THR A 243 -6.38 -4.15 6.33
CA THR A 243 -7.45 -4.68 5.47
C THR A 243 -8.81 -4.78 6.15
N ALA A 244 -8.97 -4.22 7.35
CA ALA A 244 -10.10 -4.50 8.24
C ALA A 244 -11.50 -4.28 7.66
N ALA A 245 -11.67 -3.31 6.77
CA ALA A 245 -12.94 -3.04 6.11
C ALA A 245 -13.00 -3.55 4.64
N GLY A 246 -11.92 -4.20 4.17
CA GLY A 246 -11.82 -4.74 2.83
C GLY A 246 -11.21 -3.78 1.79
N ILE A 247 -10.48 -4.38 0.84
CA ILE A 247 -9.93 -3.71 -0.36
C ILE A 247 -10.50 -4.44 -1.56
N LYS A 248 -11.25 -3.74 -2.40
CA LYS A 248 -12.01 -4.39 -3.48
C LYS A 248 -12.23 -3.50 -4.70
N ASN A 249 -12.54 -4.16 -5.81
CA ASN A 249 -12.78 -3.50 -7.09
C ASN A 249 -11.63 -2.56 -7.47
N VAL A 250 -10.45 -3.16 -7.64
CA VAL A 250 -9.20 -2.46 -7.99
C VAL A 250 -8.78 -2.87 -9.38
N TYR A 251 -8.53 -1.91 -10.24
CA TYR A 251 -8.00 -2.12 -11.58
C TYR A 251 -6.69 -1.36 -11.78
N LEU A 252 -5.60 -2.10 -11.97
CA LEU A 252 -4.29 -1.52 -12.32
C LEU A 252 -3.94 -1.97 -13.73
N HIS A 253 -3.55 -1.01 -14.60
CA HIS A 253 -3.16 -1.37 -15.96
C HIS A 253 -2.12 -0.41 -16.57
N ASN A 254 -1.38 -0.93 -17.56
CA ASN A 254 -0.36 -0.17 -18.31
C ASN A 254 0.67 0.48 -17.38
N CYS A 255 1.22 -0.28 -16.44
CA CYS A 255 2.21 0.18 -15.48
C CYS A 255 3.55 -0.54 -15.65
N VAL A 256 4.61 0.11 -15.21
CA VAL A 256 5.96 -0.46 -15.15
C VAL A 256 6.46 -0.40 -13.71
N PHE A 257 6.99 -1.52 -13.22
CA PHE A 257 7.68 -1.58 -11.92
C PHE A 257 9.11 -2.04 -12.17
N ASP A 258 10.05 -1.14 -11.90
CA ASP A 258 11.48 -1.29 -12.20
C ASP A 258 12.31 -1.14 -10.93
N GLY A 259 12.90 -2.23 -10.44
CA GLY A 259 13.74 -2.23 -9.26
C GLY A 259 12.99 -2.20 -7.92
N THR A 260 11.68 -2.46 -7.89
CA THR A 260 10.95 -2.67 -6.63
C THR A 260 11.29 -4.05 -6.05
N ARG A 261 11.33 -4.16 -4.72
CA ARG A 261 11.57 -5.45 -4.07
C ARG A 261 10.51 -6.49 -4.43
N THR A 262 9.24 -6.07 -4.45
CA THR A 262 8.11 -6.92 -4.84
C THR A 262 7.29 -6.21 -5.91
N GLY A 263 6.86 -6.92 -6.95
CA GLY A 263 5.96 -6.37 -7.96
C GLY A 263 4.55 -6.16 -7.40
N PHE A 264 3.82 -7.25 -7.23
CA PHE A 264 2.46 -7.27 -6.66
C PHE A 264 2.46 -7.93 -5.28
N ARG A 265 1.97 -7.19 -4.29
CA ARG A 265 2.02 -7.62 -2.90
C ARG A 265 0.64 -7.59 -2.26
N PHE A 266 0.13 -8.76 -1.87
CA PHE A 266 -1.09 -8.95 -1.10
C PHE A 266 -0.70 -9.26 0.34
N LYS A 267 -0.85 -8.29 1.22
CA LYS A 267 -0.32 -8.31 2.58
C LYS A 267 -1.44 -8.09 3.59
N THR A 268 -1.66 -9.04 4.47
CA THR A 268 -2.57 -8.89 5.61
C THR A 268 -2.07 -9.71 6.80
N ARG A 269 -2.85 -9.84 7.83
CA ARG A 269 -2.49 -10.57 9.05
C ARG A 269 -3.72 -11.21 9.66
N ARG A 270 -3.54 -12.29 10.41
CA ARG A 270 -4.61 -13.02 11.11
C ARG A 270 -5.53 -12.15 11.98
N ASN A 271 -5.04 -11.02 12.47
CA ASN A 271 -5.81 -10.10 13.33
C ASN A 271 -6.17 -8.78 12.65
N ARG A 272 -6.14 -8.70 11.32
CA ARG A 272 -6.46 -7.47 10.59
C ARG A 272 -7.92 -7.32 10.25
N GLY A 273 -8.61 -8.43 9.99
CA GLY A 273 -9.99 -8.44 9.51
C GLY A 273 -10.14 -8.14 8.03
N GLY A 274 -11.37 -8.16 7.54
CA GLY A 274 -11.75 -7.84 6.16
C GLY A 274 -11.05 -8.69 5.12
N GLY A 275 -10.18 -8.08 4.33
CA GLY A 275 -9.41 -8.81 3.32
C GLY A 275 -9.22 -8.09 1.99
N ILE A 276 -8.96 -8.87 0.93
CA ILE A 276 -8.62 -8.39 -0.41
C ILE A 276 -9.36 -9.25 -1.44
N TRP A 277 -10.17 -8.65 -2.30
CA TRP A 277 -10.91 -9.37 -3.35
C TRP A 277 -11.30 -8.47 -4.52
N ASP A 278 -11.68 -9.07 -5.66
CA ASP A 278 -12.01 -8.36 -6.90
C ASP A 278 -10.86 -7.45 -7.36
N ILE A 279 -9.67 -8.04 -7.52
CA ILE A 279 -8.46 -7.33 -7.93
C ILE A 279 -8.08 -7.74 -9.36
N TYR A 280 -7.89 -6.75 -10.23
CA TYR A 280 -7.52 -6.95 -11.63
C TYR A 280 -6.26 -6.16 -11.95
N TYR A 281 -5.18 -6.86 -12.34
CA TYR A 281 -3.95 -6.24 -12.84
C TYR A 281 -3.73 -6.68 -14.28
N ASP A 282 -3.52 -5.73 -15.16
CA ASP A 282 -3.45 -5.94 -16.59
C ASP A 282 -2.33 -5.15 -17.25
N ASN A 283 -1.66 -5.75 -18.23
CA ASN A 283 -0.60 -5.12 -19.00
C ASN A 283 0.46 -4.42 -18.12
N VAL A 284 1.19 -5.21 -17.34
CA VAL A 284 2.23 -4.73 -16.43
C VAL A 284 3.59 -5.35 -16.79
N ARG A 285 4.62 -4.51 -16.78
CA ARG A 285 6.00 -4.92 -16.98
C ARG A 285 6.74 -4.84 -15.64
N LEU A 286 7.39 -5.94 -15.24
CA LEU A 286 8.21 -6.06 -14.05
C LEU A 286 9.68 -6.24 -14.45
N ILE A 287 10.57 -5.38 -13.94
CA ILE A 287 12.00 -5.34 -14.26
C ILE A 287 12.76 -5.37 -12.93
N ASP A 288 13.74 -6.25 -12.80
CA ASP A 288 14.63 -6.35 -11.65
C ASP A 288 13.91 -6.37 -10.29
N VAL A 289 12.90 -7.22 -10.16
CA VAL A 289 12.19 -7.41 -8.89
C VAL A 289 12.70 -8.66 -8.16
N ASN A 290 12.74 -8.64 -6.82
CA ASN A 290 13.11 -9.85 -6.09
C ASN A 290 11.98 -10.89 -6.13
N GLU A 291 10.74 -10.45 -5.93
CA GLU A 291 9.55 -11.33 -6.01
C GLU A 291 8.48 -10.65 -6.88
N ALA A 292 8.04 -11.33 -7.95
CA ALA A 292 7.03 -10.72 -8.81
C ALA A 292 5.65 -10.70 -8.16
N PHE A 293 5.23 -11.83 -7.56
CA PHE A 293 3.90 -11.97 -6.95
C PHE A 293 4.03 -12.52 -5.52
N THR A 294 3.53 -11.78 -4.53
CA THR A 294 3.66 -12.16 -3.12
C THR A 294 2.33 -12.09 -2.39
N TRP A 295 1.96 -13.16 -1.70
CA TRP A 295 0.90 -13.22 -0.68
C TRP A 295 1.56 -13.45 0.68
N ASP A 296 1.44 -12.49 1.58
CA ASP A 296 1.99 -12.53 2.93
C ASP A 296 0.88 -12.28 3.96
N LEU A 297 0.26 -13.37 4.44
CA LEU A 297 -0.84 -13.33 5.41
C LEU A 297 -0.39 -13.68 6.84
N LEU A 298 0.87 -14.04 7.01
CA LEU A 298 1.42 -14.40 8.32
C LEU A 298 2.17 -13.24 8.98
N GLY A 299 2.95 -12.49 8.19
CA GLY A 299 3.83 -11.45 8.69
C GLY A 299 5.07 -11.96 9.41
N SER A 300 5.60 -11.14 10.30
CA SER A 300 6.78 -11.50 11.10
C SER A 300 6.45 -11.57 12.58
N LYS A 301 7.25 -12.33 13.33
CA LYS A 301 7.13 -12.44 14.80
C LYS A 301 7.22 -11.07 15.51
N MET A 302 7.94 -10.12 14.95
CA MET A 302 8.05 -8.76 15.49
C MET A 302 6.68 -8.08 15.62
N TYR A 303 5.82 -8.25 14.62
CA TYR A 303 4.49 -7.62 14.57
C TYR A 303 3.37 -8.50 15.08
N MET A 304 3.51 -9.83 14.92
CA MET A 304 2.41 -10.78 15.11
C MET A 304 2.64 -11.78 16.25
N GLY A 305 3.85 -11.81 16.83
CA GLY A 305 4.18 -12.81 17.84
C GLY A 305 3.95 -14.24 17.32
N GLU A 306 3.24 -15.05 18.09
CA GLU A 306 2.95 -16.44 17.73
C GLU A 306 1.97 -16.57 16.55
N LEU A 307 1.16 -15.56 16.25
CA LEU A 307 0.27 -15.57 15.09
C LEU A 307 1.01 -15.52 13.75
N ALA A 308 2.30 -15.16 13.75
CA ALA A 308 3.15 -15.19 12.55
C ALA A 308 3.54 -16.63 12.12
N GLN A 309 3.24 -17.64 12.92
CA GLN A 309 3.57 -19.03 12.60
C GLN A 309 2.42 -19.68 11.80
N ARG A 310 2.77 -20.64 10.93
CA ARG A 310 1.81 -21.56 10.34
C ARG A 310 1.34 -22.56 11.41
N ASN A 311 0.46 -22.09 12.27
CA ASN A 311 -0.19 -22.95 13.24
C ASN A 311 -1.28 -23.80 12.57
N PRO A 312 -1.79 -24.84 13.23
CA PRO A 312 -3.05 -25.46 12.83
C PRO A 312 -4.13 -24.40 12.58
N PRO A 313 -5.17 -24.71 11.79
CA PRO A 313 -6.25 -23.75 11.53
C PRO A 313 -6.82 -23.18 12.85
N LEU A 314 -6.95 -21.86 12.90
CA LEU A 314 -7.54 -21.15 14.02
C LEU A 314 -9.04 -20.95 13.79
N ALA A 315 -9.78 -20.67 14.88
CA ALA A 315 -11.20 -20.31 14.76
C ALA A 315 -11.38 -19.02 13.93
N ILE A 316 -12.33 -19.03 13.02
CA ILE A 316 -12.68 -17.88 12.20
C ILE A 316 -13.38 -16.84 13.08
N THR A 317 -12.90 -15.60 13.02
CA THR A 317 -13.43 -14.45 13.72
C THR A 317 -13.63 -13.27 12.77
N PRO A 318 -14.28 -12.18 13.18
CA PRO A 318 -14.35 -10.96 12.36
C PRO A 318 -12.97 -10.37 11.99
N LEU A 319 -11.91 -10.78 12.68
CA LEU A 319 -10.53 -10.36 12.41
C LEU A 319 -9.76 -11.34 11.50
N THR A 320 -10.38 -12.45 11.08
CA THR A 320 -9.76 -13.37 10.12
C THR A 320 -9.91 -12.81 8.71
N PRO A 321 -8.82 -12.47 8.01
CA PRO A 321 -8.90 -11.86 6.68
C PRO A 321 -9.19 -12.89 5.60
N VAL A 322 -9.89 -12.47 4.54
CA VAL A 322 -10.17 -13.26 3.34
C VAL A 322 -9.39 -12.67 2.16
N VAL A 323 -8.65 -13.50 1.42
CA VAL A 323 -7.97 -13.07 0.17
C VAL A 323 -8.42 -13.99 -0.96
N LYS A 324 -9.05 -13.41 -1.97
CA LYS A 324 -9.64 -14.18 -3.06
C LYS A 324 -9.88 -13.34 -4.32
N ASP A 325 -10.26 -14.01 -5.41
CA ASP A 325 -10.73 -13.39 -6.66
C ASP A 325 -9.75 -12.34 -7.20
N ILE A 326 -8.51 -12.78 -7.48
CA ILE A 326 -7.41 -11.97 -7.98
C ILE A 326 -7.04 -12.42 -9.38
N ARG A 327 -7.05 -11.52 -10.34
CA ARG A 327 -6.65 -11.80 -11.72
C ARG A 327 -5.49 -10.90 -12.15
N ILE A 328 -4.44 -11.53 -12.68
CA ILE A 328 -3.27 -10.87 -13.25
C ILE A 328 -3.14 -11.34 -14.69
N SER A 329 -3.21 -10.42 -15.65
CA SER A 329 -3.21 -10.75 -17.08
C SER A 329 -2.28 -9.86 -17.89
N ASN A 330 -1.84 -10.39 -19.06
CA ASN A 330 -1.07 -9.63 -20.05
C ASN A 330 0.17 -8.96 -19.46
N PHE A 331 1.07 -9.73 -18.87
CA PHE A 331 2.24 -9.20 -18.18
C PHE A 331 3.56 -9.75 -18.73
N VAL A 332 4.63 -9.00 -18.46
CA VAL A 332 6.01 -9.42 -18.73
C VAL A 332 6.83 -9.29 -17.45
N ILE A 333 7.46 -10.36 -17.03
CA ILE A 333 8.51 -10.35 -16.01
C ILE A 333 9.84 -10.53 -16.73
N GLU A 334 10.59 -9.43 -16.88
CA GLU A 334 11.88 -9.46 -17.57
C GLU A 334 12.98 -10.10 -16.74
N SER A 335 12.95 -9.83 -15.43
CA SER A 335 13.86 -10.43 -14.47
C SER A 335 13.24 -10.42 -13.07
N ALA A 336 13.27 -11.57 -12.40
CA ALA A 336 12.92 -11.72 -11.00
C ALA A 336 13.78 -12.80 -10.35
N ASP A 337 14.10 -12.68 -9.06
CA ASP A 337 14.68 -13.81 -8.33
C ASP A 337 13.63 -14.90 -8.12
N ARG A 338 12.37 -14.49 -7.85
CA ARG A 338 11.25 -15.41 -7.64
C ARG A 338 10.00 -14.94 -8.37
N MET A 339 9.34 -15.84 -9.07
CA MET A 339 8.05 -15.53 -9.68
C MET A 339 6.98 -15.38 -8.61
N MET A 340 6.90 -16.32 -7.65
CA MET A 340 5.78 -16.36 -6.72
C MET A 340 6.16 -16.87 -5.33
N SER A 341 5.55 -16.24 -4.32
CA SER A 341 5.57 -16.66 -2.93
C SER A 341 4.17 -16.49 -2.34
N MET A 342 3.50 -17.58 -1.97
CA MET A 342 2.20 -17.56 -1.33
C MET A 342 2.30 -18.18 0.07
N ASN A 343 2.23 -17.34 1.09
CA ASN A 343 2.16 -17.74 2.49
C ASN A 343 0.81 -17.29 3.05
N THR A 344 -0.19 -18.14 2.87
CA THR A 344 -1.56 -17.84 3.27
C THR A 344 -1.89 -18.53 4.60
N ILE A 345 -3.12 -18.50 5.05
CA ILE A 345 -3.53 -19.04 6.35
C ILE A 345 -4.43 -20.26 6.17
N PRO A 346 -4.20 -21.36 6.91
CA PRO A 346 -4.93 -22.61 6.70
C PRO A 346 -6.42 -22.53 7.06
N GLU A 347 -6.81 -21.64 7.96
CA GLU A 347 -8.21 -21.45 8.34
C GLU A 347 -9.06 -20.81 7.23
N VAL A 348 -8.46 -20.00 6.35
CA VAL A 348 -9.11 -19.42 5.17
C VAL A 348 -8.09 -19.37 4.03
N PRO A 349 -7.90 -20.49 3.32
CA PRO A 349 -6.97 -20.55 2.19
C PRO A 349 -7.32 -19.52 1.12
N THR A 350 -6.30 -18.95 0.49
CA THR A 350 -6.49 -18.04 -0.65
C THR A 350 -7.05 -18.81 -1.86
N THR A 351 -8.09 -18.26 -2.48
CA THR A 351 -8.82 -18.92 -3.59
C THR A 351 -9.04 -17.96 -4.77
N GLY A 352 -9.41 -18.52 -5.93
CA GLY A 352 -9.82 -17.70 -7.09
C GLY A 352 -8.69 -16.85 -7.69
N VAL A 353 -7.44 -17.30 -7.59
CA VAL A 353 -6.31 -16.60 -8.20
C VAL A 353 -6.09 -17.11 -9.62
N VAL A 354 -6.09 -16.19 -10.59
CA VAL A 354 -5.81 -16.46 -12.00
C VAL A 354 -4.67 -15.59 -12.48
N ILE A 355 -3.62 -16.20 -13.03
CA ILE A 355 -2.47 -15.53 -13.61
C ILE A 355 -2.32 -16.02 -15.05
N GLU A 356 -2.48 -15.13 -16.02
CA GLU A 356 -2.60 -15.55 -17.42
C GLU A 356 -1.94 -14.61 -18.43
N ASN A 357 -1.65 -15.17 -19.61
CA ASN A 357 -1.15 -14.44 -20.77
C ASN A 357 0.14 -13.67 -20.44
N GLY A 358 1.19 -14.36 -20.06
CA GLY A 358 2.43 -13.70 -19.67
C GLY A 358 3.70 -14.46 -20.01
N THR A 359 4.79 -13.71 -20.03
CA THR A 359 6.15 -14.23 -20.15
C THR A 359 6.95 -13.92 -18.89
N VAL A 360 7.72 -14.90 -18.43
CA VAL A 360 8.43 -14.83 -17.16
C VAL A 360 9.88 -15.28 -17.34
N ARG A 361 10.82 -14.47 -16.85
CA ARG A 361 12.19 -14.89 -16.59
C ARG A 361 12.48 -14.77 -15.11
N THR A 362 12.85 -15.88 -14.48
CA THR A 362 13.06 -15.94 -13.02
C THR A 362 14.12 -16.98 -12.65
N ASN A 363 14.63 -16.91 -11.42
CA ASN A 363 15.44 -18.00 -10.90
C ASN A 363 14.55 -19.11 -10.37
N ARG A 364 13.52 -18.78 -9.58
CA ARG A 364 12.59 -19.75 -8.97
C ARG A 364 11.15 -19.46 -9.36
N ILE A 365 10.41 -20.50 -9.73
CA ILE A 365 8.98 -20.39 -10.04
C ILE A 365 8.19 -20.19 -8.74
N PHE A 366 8.22 -21.17 -7.84
CA PHE A 366 7.58 -21.07 -6.53
C PHE A 366 8.62 -21.11 -5.42
N LYS A 367 8.78 -20.00 -4.70
CA LYS A 367 9.55 -20.02 -3.45
C LYS A 367 8.80 -20.79 -2.37
N SER A 368 7.51 -20.50 -2.23
CA SER A 368 6.59 -21.15 -1.31
C SER A 368 5.16 -21.09 -1.87
N MET A 369 4.41 -22.16 -1.66
CA MET A 369 3.00 -22.28 -1.99
C MET A 369 2.33 -22.97 -0.80
N ASN A 370 1.89 -22.17 0.18
CA ASN A 370 1.42 -22.66 1.48
C ASN A 370 -0.04 -22.28 1.70
N ASP A 371 -0.90 -23.28 1.98
CA ASP A 371 -2.32 -23.12 2.31
C ASP A 371 -3.13 -22.41 1.21
N VAL A 372 -2.84 -22.69 -0.06
CA VAL A 372 -3.56 -22.14 -1.22
C VAL A 372 -4.69 -23.10 -1.61
N GLY A 373 -5.91 -22.55 -1.74
CA GLY A 373 -7.12 -23.31 -2.09
C GLY A 373 -7.56 -23.16 -3.55
N GLY A 374 -6.77 -22.55 -4.41
CA GLY A 374 -7.06 -22.42 -5.83
C GLY A 374 -6.20 -21.37 -6.54
N LEU A 375 -5.39 -21.84 -7.49
CA LEU A 375 -4.57 -21.03 -8.37
C LEU A 375 -4.60 -21.60 -9.78
N THR A 376 -4.87 -20.75 -10.77
CA THR A 376 -4.75 -21.10 -12.18
C THR A 376 -3.62 -20.29 -12.82
N LEU A 377 -2.63 -20.97 -13.35
CA LEU A 377 -1.66 -20.41 -14.29
C LEU A 377 -2.12 -20.77 -15.70
N LYS A 378 -2.27 -19.79 -16.59
CA LYS A 378 -2.82 -20.04 -17.93
C LYS A 378 -2.08 -19.25 -19.01
N ASN A 379 -1.81 -19.93 -20.14
CA ASN A 379 -1.13 -19.31 -21.30
C ASN A 379 0.16 -18.59 -20.88
N LEU A 380 1.05 -19.27 -20.18
CA LEU A 380 2.32 -18.70 -19.71
C LEU A 380 3.52 -19.38 -20.36
N THR A 381 4.54 -18.59 -20.63
CA THR A 381 5.91 -19.09 -20.89
C THR A 381 6.79 -18.68 -19.73
N ILE A 382 7.30 -19.67 -18.98
CA ILE A 382 8.09 -19.46 -17.77
C ILE A 382 9.49 -20.03 -17.98
N GLN A 383 10.48 -19.17 -18.12
CA GLN A 383 11.90 -19.53 -18.13
C GLN A 383 12.45 -19.41 -16.72
N ALA A 384 12.95 -20.52 -16.15
CA ALA A 384 13.51 -20.55 -14.80
C ALA A 384 14.82 -21.32 -14.74
N THR A 385 15.71 -20.94 -13.79
CA THR A 385 16.97 -21.68 -13.54
C THR A 385 16.78 -22.82 -12.55
N ASP A 386 15.80 -22.73 -11.63
CA ASP A 386 15.40 -23.80 -10.72
C ASP A 386 14.09 -24.44 -11.21
N ASN A 387 14.08 -25.75 -11.25
CA ASN A 387 12.95 -26.56 -11.70
C ASN A 387 12.05 -27.05 -10.56
N THR A 388 12.30 -26.65 -9.32
CA THR A 388 11.61 -27.17 -8.13
C THR A 388 10.39 -26.35 -7.78
N LEU A 389 9.25 -27.00 -7.63
CA LEU A 389 8.01 -26.42 -7.10
C LEU A 389 7.76 -26.95 -5.70
N ASN A 390 7.79 -26.06 -4.70
CA ASN A 390 7.47 -26.40 -3.31
C ASN A 390 6.00 -26.07 -3.05
N ILE A 391 5.20 -27.09 -2.78
CA ILE A 391 3.75 -27.02 -2.57
C ILE A 391 3.44 -27.67 -1.22
N ASP A 392 2.96 -26.89 -0.28
CA ASP A 392 2.68 -27.37 1.06
C ASP A 392 1.22 -27.06 1.45
N ASN A 393 0.48 -28.10 1.81
CA ASN A 393 -0.92 -28.03 2.24
C ASN A 393 -1.81 -27.21 1.28
N SER A 394 -1.55 -27.32 -0.03
CA SER A 394 -2.23 -26.55 -1.08
C SER A 394 -2.88 -27.47 -2.11
N HIS A 395 -4.05 -27.08 -2.59
CA HIS A 395 -4.87 -27.84 -3.54
C HIS A 395 -5.51 -26.93 -4.60
N GLY A 396 -6.18 -27.53 -5.59
CA GLY A 396 -6.85 -26.79 -6.64
C GLY A 396 -5.91 -25.98 -7.54
N LEU A 397 -4.66 -26.43 -7.70
CA LEU A 397 -3.69 -25.80 -8.60
C LEU A 397 -3.89 -26.32 -10.01
N THR A 398 -3.99 -25.43 -10.99
CA THR A 398 -4.14 -25.77 -12.42
C THR A 398 -3.11 -25.04 -13.26
N PHE A 399 -2.41 -25.78 -14.11
CA PHE A 399 -1.52 -25.26 -15.16
C PHE A 399 -2.17 -25.54 -16.52
N ASP A 400 -2.72 -24.52 -17.16
CA ASP A 400 -3.46 -24.60 -18.41
C ASP A 400 -2.65 -23.92 -19.51
N ASN A 401 -2.14 -24.70 -20.48
CA ASN A 401 -1.26 -24.19 -21.54
C ASN A 401 -0.05 -23.39 -20.98
N VAL A 402 0.72 -24.02 -20.07
CA VAL A 402 1.91 -23.41 -19.47
C VAL A 402 3.18 -24.14 -19.96
N SER A 403 4.08 -23.39 -20.57
CA SER A 403 5.39 -23.86 -20.99
C SER A 403 6.45 -23.53 -19.95
N PHE A 404 7.09 -24.55 -19.38
CA PHE A 404 8.19 -24.41 -18.43
C PHE A 404 9.53 -24.67 -19.14
N LEU A 405 10.33 -23.63 -19.31
CA LEU A 405 11.67 -23.70 -19.91
C LEU A 405 12.70 -23.77 -18.77
N VAL A 406 13.03 -24.98 -18.35
CA VAL A 406 13.95 -25.27 -17.23
C VAL A 406 15.11 -26.12 -17.70
N PRO A 407 16.31 -26.05 -17.08
CA PRO A 407 17.53 -26.73 -17.55
C PRO A 407 17.40 -28.23 -17.72
N THR A 408 16.62 -28.88 -16.88
CA THR A 408 16.42 -30.34 -16.91
C THR A 408 15.30 -30.81 -17.84
N GLY A 409 14.58 -29.86 -18.48
CA GLY A 409 13.41 -30.16 -19.31
C GLY A 409 12.17 -30.64 -18.56
N SER A 410 12.25 -30.80 -17.24
CA SER A 410 11.13 -31.29 -16.42
C SER A 410 11.10 -30.63 -15.04
N LEU A 411 9.89 -30.48 -14.47
CA LEU A 411 9.69 -29.97 -13.13
C LEU A 411 9.86 -31.07 -12.08
N LYS A 412 10.33 -30.65 -10.90
CA LYS A 412 10.37 -31.45 -9.70
C LYS A 412 9.35 -30.90 -8.70
N TYR A 413 8.45 -31.75 -8.23
CA TYR A 413 7.42 -31.39 -7.26
C TYR A 413 7.81 -31.89 -5.87
N ASN A 414 7.93 -30.98 -4.91
CA ASN A 414 8.02 -31.27 -3.49
C ASN A 414 6.67 -30.95 -2.86
N ILE A 415 5.88 -32.00 -2.59
CA ILE A 415 4.52 -31.88 -2.08
C ILE A 415 4.50 -32.37 -0.64
N SER A 416 3.92 -31.57 0.26
CA SER A 416 3.81 -31.87 1.68
C SER A 416 2.50 -31.30 2.26
N GLY A 417 2.09 -31.87 3.42
CA GLY A 417 0.86 -31.48 4.11
C GLY A 417 -0.35 -32.30 3.71
N ASP A 418 -1.31 -32.42 4.65
CA ASP A 418 -2.46 -33.36 4.53
C ASP A 418 -3.46 -32.99 3.43
N ASN A 419 -3.53 -31.70 3.06
CA ASN A 419 -4.42 -31.19 2.01
C ASN A 419 -3.68 -30.88 0.71
N ALA A 420 -2.44 -31.33 0.55
CA ALA A 420 -1.66 -31.04 -0.64
C ALA A 420 -2.04 -31.97 -1.79
N GLU A 421 -2.21 -31.38 -2.98
CA GLU A 421 -2.53 -32.10 -4.22
C GLU A 421 -1.52 -31.78 -5.33
N MET A 422 -1.33 -32.73 -6.24
CA MET A 422 -0.59 -32.47 -7.48
C MET A 422 -1.35 -31.45 -8.35
N PRO A 423 -0.66 -30.51 -8.97
CA PRO A 423 -1.29 -29.62 -9.95
C PRO A 423 -1.94 -30.37 -11.12
N ILE A 424 -3.10 -29.93 -11.54
CA ILE A 424 -3.77 -30.42 -12.76
C ILE A 424 -3.11 -29.75 -13.97
N ILE A 425 -2.58 -30.57 -14.87
CA ILE A 425 -1.94 -30.10 -16.10
C ILE A 425 -2.93 -30.20 -17.26
N LYS A 426 -3.27 -29.08 -17.87
CA LYS A 426 -4.05 -29.00 -19.10
C LYS A 426 -3.15 -28.51 -20.25
N ARG A 427 -3.34 -29.10 -21.44
CA ARG A 427 -2.58 -28.78 -22.66
C ARG A 427 -3.46 -27.98 -23.60
#